data_745075c5097b4364aeea187a87150024
#
_entry.id   745075c5097b4364aeea187a87150024
#
_cell.length_a   1.000
_cell.length_b   1.000
_cell.length_c   1.000
_cell.angle_alpha   90.00
_cell.angle_beta   90.00
_cell.angle_gamma   90.00
#
_symmetry.space_group_name_H-M   'P 1'
#
loop_
_entity.id
_entity.type
_entity.pdbx_description
1 polymer ?
#
loop_
_entity_poly.entity_id
_entity_poly.type
_entity_poly.pdbx_seq_one_letter_code
_entity_poly.pdbx_strand_id
1 'polypeptide(L)'
;MPVFQTGSAARRLAARVARRARGVARAPQGSADAPPSVRWDPTQTSALYARCVENGVRTRPQYLWPLLHAAHVARALNLDGISALEFGVAGGNGLVALERAAQAASELSGTRVDVVGFDTGSGMPEPADERDAPWLVEPSYFGMDEAALRSRLGGAELVLGPVADTVPDWCRSGHSPIGFVAFDLDYYSATVAAFQVLEGTAERMLPRVPCYFDDVFGYGWTEFTGVHAAIDEFNASHPRRKIGKIRGLRFELPPHEFQLPWHEKLYLTHVFDHPRYAELEGRIDERYLAAHRLAPE
;
A
#
# COMPACT_ATOMS: atom_id res chain seq x y z
N MET A 1 22.67 -22.33 -14.91
CA MET A 1 21.84 -21.21 -14.37
C MET A 1 21.89 -21.28 -12.86
N PRO A 2 22.44 -20.31 -12.14
CA PRO A 2 22.51 -20.37 -10.67
C PRO A 2 21.16 -20.01 -10.06
N VAL A 3 20.65 -20.89 -9.21
CA VAL A 3 19.45 -20.68 -8.38
C VAL A 3 19.82 -19.65 -7.30
N PHE A 4 19.22 -18.47 -7.34
CA PHE A 4 19.43 -17.43 -6.34
C PHE A 4 18.72 -17.79 -5.02
N GLN A 5 19.50 -18.07 -4.00
CA GLN A 5 19.03 -18.18 -2.60
C GLN A 5 18.70 -16.78 -2.08
N THR A 6 17.49 -16.31 -2.24
CA THR A 6 17.06 -14.95 -1.88
C THR A 6 16.69 -14.76 -0.40
N GLY A 7 16.43 -15.83 0.34
CA GLY A 7 16.00 -15.75 1.75
C GLY A 7 17.06 -15.31 2.78
N SER A 8 18.34 -15.51 2.47
CA SER A 8 19.46 -15.23 3.41
C SER A 8 19.87 -13.74 3.44
N ALA A 9 19.71 -13.02 2.33
CA ALA A 9 20.13 -11.61 2.26
C ALA A 9 19.11 -10.67 2.94
N ALA A 10 17.82 -10.90 2.74
CA ALA A 10 16.76 -10.12 3.38
C ALA A 10 16.78 -10.29 4.91
N ARG A 11 16.93 -11.52 5.40
CA ARG A 11 17.04 -11.79 6.86
C ARG A 11 18.29 -11.16 7.48
N ARG A 12 19.43 -11.17 6.78
CA ARG A 12 20.65 -10.51 7.26
C ARG A 12 20.53 -9.01 7.26
N LEU A 13 19.78 -8.44 6.35
CA LEU A 13 19.52 -7.02 6.27
C LEU A 13 18.61 -6.54 7.40
N ALA A 14 17.48 -7.21 7.63
CA ALA A 14 16.59 -6.90 8.73
C ALA A 14 17.34 -6.96 10.09
N ALA A 15 18.19 -7.98 10.30
CA ALA A 15 19.01 -8.08 11.48
C ALA A 15 20.04 -6.93 11.60
N ARG A 16 20.64 -6.47 10.49
CA ARG A 16 21.56 -5.31 10.48
C ARG A 16 20.85 -3.99 10.72
N VAL A 17 19.71 -3.77 10.08
CA VAL A 17 18.88 -2.56 10.26
C VAL A 17 18.34 -2.51 11.67
N ALA A 18 17.80 -3.62 12.19
CA ALA A 18 17.33 -3.72 13.57
C ALA A 18 18.45 -3.52 14.61
N ARG A 19 19.69 -4.01 14.38
CA ARG A 19 20.83 -3.78 15.28
C ARG A 19 21.28 -2.32 15.28
N ARG A 20 21.31 -1.64 14.14
CA ARG A 20 21.68 -0.20 14.08
C ARG A 20 20.59 0.70 14.66
N ALA A 21 19.32 0.36 14.49
CA ALA A 21 18.22 1.09 15.13
C ALA A 21 18.25 0.99 16.67
N ARG A 22 18.81 -0.11 17.23
CA ARG A 22 18.99 -0.25 18.70
C ARG A 22 20.17 0.54 19.26
N GLY A 23 21.02 1.11 18.42
CA GLY A 23 22.19 1.89 18.81
C GLY A 23 21.94 3.40 18.96
N VAL A 24 20.72 3.89 18.69
CA VAL A 24 20.37 5.30 18.86
C VAL A 24 19.72 5.51 20.23
N ALA A 25 20.50 6.10 21.11
CA ALA A 25 20.18 6.76 22.40
C ALA A 25 18.97 6.23 23.19
N ARG A 26 19.28 5.63 24.33
CA ARG A 26 18.38 5.30 25.42
C ARG A 26 17.78 6.60 25.97
N ALA A 27 16.48 6.81 25.74
CA ALA A 27 15.73 7.89 26.41
C ALA A 27 15.52 7.57 27.91
N PRO A 28 15.36 8.55 28.79
CA PRO A 28 15.20 8.34 30.22
C PRO A 28 13.91 7.57 30.52
N GLN A 29 14.00 6.68 31.50
CA GLN A 29 12.90 5.83 31.97
C GLN A 29 11.78 6.71 32.57
N GLY A 30 10.66 6.81 31.84
CA GLY A 30 9.39 7.29 32.38
C GLY A 30 8.56 6.11 32.91
N SER A 31 7.66 6.39 33.85
CA SER A 31 6.84 5.46 34.64
C SER A 31 6.26 4.29 33.87
N ALA A 32 6.19 3.12 34.54
CA ALA A 32 5.94 1.80 34.02
C ALA A 32 4.51 1.49 33.53
N ASP A 33 3.59 2.45 33.42
CA ASP A 33 2.16 2.24 33.18
C ASP A 33 1.56 2.94 31.94
N ALA A 34 2.38 3.53 31.07
CA ALA A 34 1.91 4.01 29.78
C ALA A 34 2.45 3.07 28.67
N PRO A 35 1.60 2.59 27.75
CA PRO A 35 2.10 1.85 26.61
C PRO A 35 3.13 2.72 25.87
N PRO A 36 4.25 2.14 25.39
CA PRO A 36 5.27 2.91 24.71
C PRO A 36 4.60 3.62 23.53
N SER A 37 4.50 4.94 23.58
CA SER A 37 4.03 5.76 22.47
C SER A 37 5.02 5.57 21.33
N VAL A 38 4.73 4.62 20.43
CA VAL A 38 5.49 4.44 19.20
C VAL A 38 5.19 5.67 18.37
N ARG A 39 6.16 6.58 18.33
CA ARG A 39 6.10 7.80 17.55
C ARG A 39 6.52 7.45 16.12
N TRP A 40 5.60 7.51 15.20
CA TRP A 40 5.88 7.38 13.78
C TRP A 40 5.73 8.75 13.11
N ASP A 41 6.74 9.13 12.34
CA ASP A 41 6.74 10.33 11.52
C ASP A 41 6.73 9.90 10.04
N PRO A 42 5.79 10.37 9.21
CA PRO A 42 5.75 10.06 7.77
C PRO A 42 7.06 10.36 7.04
N THR A 43 7.82 11.36 7.46
CA THR A 43 9.16 11.66 6.89
C THR A 43 10.14 10.50 7.12
N GLN A 44 9.93 9.70 8.15
CA GLN A 44 10.73 8.51 8.43
C GLN A 44 10.45 7.39 7.42
N THR A 45 9.27 7.35 6.80
CA THR A 45 8.94 6.37 5.76
C THR A 45 9.91 6.49 4.59
N SER A 46 10.11 7.70 4.08
CA SER A 46 11.03 7.94 2.96
C SER A 46 12.48 7.61 3.32
N ALA A 47 12.91 7.90 4.54
CA ALA A 47 14.24 7.53 5.03
C ALA A 47 14.40 5.99 5.16
N LEU A 48 13.37 5.29 5.65
CA LEU A 48 13.38 3.82 5.71
C LEU A 48 13.36 3.20 4.31
N TYR A 49 12.54 3.73 3.42
CA TYR A 49 12.49 3.31 2.03
C TYR A 49 13.87 3.44 1.37
N ALA A 50 14.51 4.61 1.45
CA ALA A 50 15.85 4.82 0.91
C ALA A 50 16.86 3.80 1.46
N ARG A 51 16.85 3.54 2.77
CA ARG A 51 17.71 2.54 3.40
C ARG A 51 17.42 1.12 2.93
N CYS A 52 16.15 0.76 2.69
CA CYS A 52 15.79 -0.55 2.12
C CYS A 52 16.39 -0.72 0.72
N VAL A 53 16.26 0.30 -0.13
CA VAL A 53 16.82 0.30 -1.49
C VAL A 53 18.35 0.20 -1.48
N GLU A 54 19.03 1.02 -0.67
CA GLU A 54 20.49 0.99 -0.49
C GLU A 54 21.00 -0.38 -0.01
N ASN A 55 20.23 -1.04 0.83
CA ASN A 55 20.57 -2.37 1.34
C ASN A 55 20.09 -3.51 0.42
N GLY A 56 19.63 -3.20 -0.77
CA GLY A 56 19.35 -4.18 -1.82
C GLY A 56 18.01 -4.90 -1.71
N VAL A 57 17.02 -4.33 -1.01
CA VAL A 57 15.65 -4.83 -1.09
C VAL A 57 15.14 -4.63 -2.50
N ARG A 58 14.85 -5.72 -3.20
CA ARG A 58 14.41 -5.72 -4.60
C ARG A 58 12.91 -6.01 -4.65
N THR A 59 12.14 -4.93 -4.79
CA THR A 59 10.68 -4.97 -4.98
C THR A 59 10.23 -3.72 -5.74
N ARG A 60 8.93 -3.58 -5.97
CA ARG A 60 8.34 -2.39 -6.59
C ARG A 60 8.32 -1.24 -5.58
N PRO A 61 8.87 -0.05 -5.89
CA PRO A 61 8.89 1.09 -4.97
C PRO A 61 7.47 1.54 -4.57
N GLN A 62 6.52 1.52 -5.50
CA GLN A 62 5.11 1.84 -5.27
C GLN A 62 4.39 0.89 -4.30
N TYR A 63 4.97 -0.27 -3.99
CA TYR A 63 4.49 -1.20 -2.97
C TYR A 63 5.26 -1.06 -1.67
N LEU A 64 6.59 -0.91 -1.76
CA LEU A 64 7.44 -0.86 -0.57
C LEU A 64 7.17 0.38 0.27
N TRP A 65 7.14 1.57 -0.34
CA TRP A 65 6.96 2.82 0.40
C TRP A 65 5.62 2.86 1.17
N PRO A 66 4.46 2.62 0.51
CA PRO A 66 3.17 2.67 1.21
C PRO A 66 3.01 1.55 2.24
N LEU A 67 3.58 0.36 2.01
CA LEU A 67 3.55 -0.71 3.01
C LEU A 67 4.41 -0.42 4.24
N LEU A 68 5.59 0.17 4.07
CA LEU A 68 6.38 0.65 5.20
C LEU A 68 5.59 1.66 6.03
N HIS A 69 4.91 2.60 5.37
CA HIS A 69 4.05 3.57 6.04
C HIS A 69 2.89 2.88 6.78
N ALA A 70 2.10 2.07 6.07
CA ALA A 70 0.93 1.39 6.64
C ALA A 70 1.29 0.49 7.83
N ALA A 71 2.36 -0.29 7.73
CA ALA A 71 2.79 -1.19 8.80
C ALA A 71 3.24 -0.44 10.06
N HIS A 72 3.88 0.73 9.89
CA HIS A 72 4.26 1.56 11.03
C HIS A 72 3.06 2.29 11.65
N VAL A 73 2.10 2.75 10.83
CA VAL A 73 0.83 3.29 11.32
C VAL A 73 0.07 2.22 12.11
N ALA A 74 -0.04 1.00 11.59
CA ALA A 74 -0.66 -0.11 12.29
C ALA A 74 0.02 -0.40 13.63
N ARG A 75 1.35 -0.39 13.66
CA ARG A 75 2.13 -0.51 14.90
C ARG A 75 1.82 0.61 15.90
N ALA A 76 1.76 1.86 15.44
CA ALA A 76 1.41 3.00 16.28
C ALA A 76 -0.01 2.90 16.82
N LEU A 77 -0.91 2.27 16.08
CA LEU A 77 -2.28 1.98 16.48
C LEU A 77 -2.42 0.67 17.30
N ASN A 78 -1.32 0.00 17.66
CA ASN A 78 -1.29 -1.29 18.36
C ASN A 78 -2.12 -2.39 17.66
N LEU A 79 -2.08 -2.43 16.33
CA LEU A 79 -2.67 -3.51 15.55
C LEU A 79 -1.64 -4.64 15.36
N ASP A 80 -2.09 -5.89 15.50
CA ASP A 80 -1.22 -7.07 15.34
C ASP A 80 -0.87 -7.34 13.86
N GLY A 81 -1.71 -6.89 12.93
CA GLY A 81 -1.51 -7.08 11.51
C GLY A 81 -2.42 -6.21 10.65
N ILE A 82 -2.07 -6.15 9.37
CA ILE A 82 -2.84 -5.51 8.31
C ILE A 82 -2.90 -6.40 7.08
N SER A 83 -3.90 -6.18 6.22
CA SER A 83 -3.98 -6.80 4.89
C SER A 83 -3.47 -5.84 3.82
N ALA A 84 -2.68 -6.37 2.87
CA ALA A 84 -2.23 -5.70 1.67
C ALA A 84 -2.85 -6.40 0.45
N LEU A 85 -3.61 -5.65 -0.35
CA LEU A 85 -4.39 -6.18 -1.45
C LEU A 85 -3.82 -5.75 -2.80
N GLU A 86 -3.85 -6.64 -3.79
CA GLU A 86 -3.58 -6.33 -5.19
C GLU A 86 -4.77 -6.78 -6.04
N PHE A 87 -5.34 -5.86 -6.78
CA PHE A 87 -6.36 -6.13 -7.80
C PHE A 87 -5.73 -6.05 -9.18
N GLY A 88 -5.89 -7.11 -10.00
CA GLY A 88 -5.20 -7.27 -11.27
C GLY A 88 -3.82 -7.90 -11.08
N VAL A 89 -3.77 -9.20 -10.90
CA VAL A 89 -2.53 -9.96 -10.66
C VAL A 89 -1.84 -10.37 -11.95
N ALA A 90 -2.62 -10.69 -12.99
CA ALA A 90 -2.13 -11.12 -14.30
C ALA A 90 -1.02 -12.20 -14.21
N GLY A 91 0.16 -11.95 -14.77
CA GLY A 91 1.30 -12.87 -14.69
C GLY A 91 1.98 -12.97 -13.31
N GLY A 92 1.49 -12.27 -12.28
CA GLY A 92 1.87 -12.41 -10.86
C GLY A 92 3.15 -11.70 -10.44
N ASN A 93 3.78 -10.92 -11.31
CA ASN A 93 5.02 -10.20 -10.93
C ASN A 93 4.76 -9.13 -9.87
N GLY A 94 3.57 -8.52 -9.89
CA GLY A 94 3.08 -7.58 -8.88
C GLY A 94 2.94 -8.28 -7.54
N LEU A 95 2.14 -9.34 -7.46
CA LEU A 95 1.85 -10.06 -6.23
C LEU A 95 3.12 -10.61 -5.55
N VAL A 96 4.06 -11.17 -6.32
CA VAL A 96 5.37 -11.62 -5.81
C VAL A 96 6.19 -10.44 -5.27
N ALA A 97 6.11 -9.26 -5.91
CA ALA A 97 6.78 -8.06 -5.42
C ALA A 97 6.10 -7.53 -4.16
N LEU A 98 4.77 -7.62 -4.07
CA LEU A 98 3.99 -7.23 -2.90
C LEU A 98 4.34 -8.11 -1.68
N GLU A 99 4.47 -9.42 -1.84
CA GLU A 99 4.95 -10.31 -0.77
C GLU A 99 6.34 -9.90 -0.24
N ARG A 100 7.26 -9.54 -1.14
CA ARG A 100 8.60 -9.09 -0.73
C ARG A 100 8.55 -7.77 0.03
N ALA A 101 7.70 -6.84 -0.41
CA ALA A 101 7.48 -5.58 0.27
C ALA A 101 6.83 -5.79 1.64
N ALA A 102 5.84 -6.69 1.73
CA ALA A 102 5.16 -7.08 2.96
C ALA A 102 6.12 -7.71 3.97
N GLN A 103 6.99 -8.61 3.50
CA GLN A 103 8.03 -9.20 4.35
C GLN A 103 8.96 -8.12 4.92
N ALA A 104 9.48 -7.21 4.09
CA ALA A 104 10.36 -6.14 4.54
C ALA A 104 9.66 -5.19 5.54
N ALA A 105 8.41 -4.83 5.26
CA ALA A 105 7.60 -3.99 6.15
C ALA A 105 7.33 -4.68 7.50
N SER A 106 6.98 -5.96 7.49
CA SER A 106 6.75 -6.75 8.70
C SER A 106 8.01 -6.88 9.56
N GLU A 107 9.17 -7.16 8.94
CA GLU A 107 10.44 -7.30 9.65
C GLU A 107 10.89 -5.98 10.31
N LEU A 108 10.61 -4.85 9.68
CA LEU A 108 11.02 -3.53 10.17
C LEU A 108 10.05 -2.94 11.20
N SER A 109 8.74 -3.15 11.04
CA SER A 109 7.72 -2.62 11.94
C SER A 109 7.39 -3.55 13.11
N GLY A 110 7.52 -4.86 12.92
CA GLY A 110 7.00 -5.89 13.81
C GLY A 110 5.49 -6.12 13.66
N THR A 111 4.86 -5.57 12.62
CA THR A 111 3.44 -5.75 12.30
C THR A 111 3.30 -6.82 11.22
N ARG A 112 2.41 -7.80 11.40
CA ARG A 112 2.14 -8.79 10.34
C ARG A 112 1.46 -8.12 9.13
N VAL A 113 1.86 -8.50 7.93
CA VAL A 113 1.22 -8.06 6.68
C VAL A 113 0.76 -9.30 5.91
N ASP A 114 -0.55 -9.48 5.83
CA ASP A 114 -1.19 -10.54 5.08
C ASP A 114 -1.41 -10.06 3.64
N VAL A 115 -0.99 -10.83 2.63
CA VAL A 115 -1.04 -10.44 1.21
C VAL A 115 -2.12 -11.22 0.49
N VAL A 116 -2.97 -10.50 -0.26
CA VAL A 116 -4.06 -11.10 -1.04
C VAL A 116 -4.08 -10.49 -2.44
N GLY A 117 -4.12 -11.34 -3.45
CA GLY A 117 -4.27 -10.94 -4.85
C GLY A 117 -5.63 -11.36 -5.39
N PHE A 118 -6.29 -10.48 -6.13
CA PHE A 118 -7.57 -10.71 -6.81
C PHE A 118 -7.38 -10.64 -8.32
N ASP A 119 -7.87 -11.64 -9.05
CA ASP A 119 -7.80 -11.69 -10.50
C ASP A 119 -8.89 -12.60 -11.05
N THR A 120 -9.29 -12.41 -12.30
CA THR A 120 -10.19 -13.34 -12.99
C THR A 120 -9.53 -14.69 -13.27
N GLY A 121 -8.20 -14.70 -13.41
CA GLY A 121 -7.40 -15.83 -13.88
C GLY A 121 -7.46 -16.06 -15.40
N SER A 122 -8.43 -15.46 -16.08
CA SER A 122 -8.69 -15.64 -17.51
C SER A 122 -8.31 -14.45 -18.40
N GLY A 123 -7.77 -13.40 -17.79
CA GLY A 123 -7.45 -12.13 -18.46
C GLY A 123 -8.60 -11.11 -18.39
N MET A 124 -8.46 -10.06 -19.20
CA MET A 124 -9.43 -8.95 -19.23
C MET A 124 -10.81 -9.44 -19.65
N PRO A 125 -11.89 -9.02 -18.93
CA PRO A 125 -13.27 -9.29 -19.34
C PRO A 125 -13.68 -8.44 -20.54
N GLU A 126 -14.89 -8.66 -21.05
CA GLU A 126 -15.52 -7.72 -21.98
C GLU A 126 -15.78 -6.38 -21.27
N PRO A 127 -15.54 -5.23 -21.93
CA PRO A 127 -15.85 -3.92 -21.36
C PRO A 127 -17.36 -3.79 -21.09
N ALA A 128 -17.72 -3.19 -19.95
CA ALA A 128 -19.12 -3.00 -19.59
C ALA A 128 -19.76 -1.82 -20.33
N ASP A 129 -19.02 -0.71 -20.46
CA ASP A 129 -19.46 0.48 -21.19
C ASP A 129 -18.23 1.32 -21.68
N GLU A 130 -18.50 2.50 -22.23
CA GLU A 130 -17.48 3.39 -22.76
C GLU A 130 -16.48 3.91 -21.73
N ARG A 131 -16.83 3.90 -20.43
CA ARG A 131 -15.92 4.32 -19.35
C ARG A 131 -14.79 3.33 -19.12
N ASP A 132 -14.95 2.08 -19.54
CA ASP A 132 -13.89 1.08 -19.55
C ASP A 132 -12.82 1.33 -20.63
N ALA A 133 -12.98 2.38 -21.45
CA ALA A 133 -12.06 2.74 -22.52
C ALA A 133 -11.72 1.55 -23.46
N PRO A 134 -12.73 0.95 -24.13
CA PRO A 134 -12.59 -0.30 -24.87
C PRO A 134 -11.61 -0.26 -26.06
N TRP A 135 -11.09 0.93 -26.38
CA TRP A 135 -10.06 1.13 -27.41
C TRP A 135 -8.62 0.98 -26.88
N LEU A 136 -8.41 0.79 -25.57
CA LEU A 136 -7.08 0.68 -24.96
C LEU A 136 -6.63 -0.76 -24.76
N VAL A 137 -7.53 -1.64 -24.33
CA VAL A 137 -7.21 -3.03 -23.97
C VAL A 137 -8.24 -3.97 -24.59
N GLU A 138 -7.78 -5.08 -25.17
CA GLU A 138 -8.66 -6.09 -25.72
C GLU A 138 -9.01 -7.17 -24.68
N PRO A 139 -10.23 -7.75 -24.74
CA PRO A 139 -10.58 -8.91 -23.92
C PRO A 139 -9.56 -10.05 -24.00
N SER A 140 -9.41 -10.79 -22.91
CA SER A 140 -8.46 -11.89 -22.74
C SER A 140 -6.97 -11.50 -22.66
N TYR A 141 -6.62 -10.23 -22.75
CA TYR A 141 -5.26 -9.78 -22.44
C TYR A 141 -4.94 -10.08 -20.98
N PHE A 142 -3.66 -10.24 -20.65
CA PHE A 142 -3.15 -10.47 -19.30
C PHE A 142 -3.60 -11.78 -18.64
N GLY A 143 -3.80 -12.84 -19.42
CA GLY A 143 -4.11 -14.18 -18.89
C GLY A 143 -3.05 -14.68 -17.89
N MET A 144 -3.48 -15.51 -16.93
CA MET A 144 -2.66 -16.04 -15.85
C MET A 144 -2.23 -17.49 -16.11
N ASP A 145 -0.96 -17.81 -15.85
CA ASP A 145 -0.53 -19.19 -15.55
C ASP A 145 -0.60 -19.39 -14.04
N GLU A 146 -1.76 -19.83 -13.56
CA GLU A 146 -2.03 -20.02 -12.13
C GLU A 146 -1.03 -20.98 -11.47
N ALA A 147 -0.70 -22.09 -12.12
CA ALA A 147 0.20 -23.10 -11.56
C ALA A 147 1.62 -22.55 -11.39
N ALA A 148 2.12 -21.84 -12.40
CA ALA A 148 3.41 -21.18 -12.36
C ALA A 148 3.43 -20.07 -11.31
N LEU A 149 2.36 -19.27 -11.18
CA LEU A 149 2.25 -18.23 -10.17
C LEU A 149 2.25 -18.83 -8.76
N ARG A 150 1.38 -19.79 -8.48
CA ARG A 150 1.31 -20.43 -7.14
C ARG A 150 2.64 -21.03 -6.71
N SER A 151 3.44 -21.54 -7.63
CA SER A 151 4.79 -22.06 -7.31
C SER A 151 5.79 -20.99 -6.88
N ARG A 152 5.50 -19.71 -7.16
CA ARG A 152 6.36 -18.55 -6.84
C ARG A 152 5.92 -17.83 -5.58
N LEU A 153 4.67 -17.99 -5.15
CA LEU A 153 4.12 -17.36 -3.97
C LEU A 153 4.63 -18.05 -2.70
N GLY A 154 4.97 -17.25 -1.70
CA GLY A 154 5.47 -17.72 -0.40
C GLY A 154 4.38 -17.87 0.66
N GLY A 155 3.20 -17.27 0.45
CA GLY A 155 2.12 -17.25 1.43
C GLY A 155 0.98 -16.32 1.06
N ALA A 156 1.07 -15.58 -0.04
CA ALA A 156 -0.03 -14.74 -0.51
C ALA A 156 -1.23 -15.60 -0.90
N GLU A 157 -2.41 -15.15 -0.49
CA GLU A 157 -3.67 -15.70 -0.93
C GLU A 157 -3.95 -15.23 -2.38
N LEU A 158 -4.39 -16.13 -3.24
CA LEU A 158 -4.84 -15.83 -4.60
C LEU A 158 -6.31 -16.16 -4.71
N VAL A 159 -7.14 -15.12 -4.85
CA VAL A 159 -8.60 -15.19 -4.98
C VAL A 159 -8.95 -15.02 -6.45
N LEU A 160 -9.50 -16.06 -7.06
CA LEU A 160 -9.82 -16.08 -8.49
C LEU A 160 -11.32 -15.96 -8.73
N GLY A 161 -11.67 -15.12 -9.69
CA GLY A 161 -13.03 -14.84 -10.14
C GLY A 161 -13.27 -13.35 -10.37
N PRO A 162 -14.44 -12.99 -10.91
CA PRO A 162 -14.81 -11.58 -11.07
C PRO A 162 -14.76 -10.83 -9.74
N VAL A 163 -14.17 -9.64 -9.75
CA VAL A 163 -14.00 -8.80 -8.55
C VAL A 163 -15.36 -8.53 -7.87
N ALA A 164 -16.40 -8.31 -8.67
CA ALA A 164 -17.75 -8.06 -8.17
C ALA A 164 -18.33 -9.21 -7.32
N ASP A 165 -17.88 -10.44 -7.57
CA ASP A 165 -18.32 -11.64 -6.87
C ASP A 165 -17.40 -11.96 -5.67
N THR A 166 -16.11 -11.83 -5.85
CA THR A 166 -15.10 -12.28 -4.87
C THR A 166 -14.88 -11.30 -3.74
N VAL A 167 -14.95 -10.00 -3.99
CA VAL A 167 -14.72 -8.96 -2.97
C VAL A 167 -15.75 -8.99 -1.85
N PRO A 168 -17.07 -9.09 -2.10
CA PRO A 168 -18.07 -9.18 -1.02
C PRO A 168 -17.82 -10.38 -0.09
N ASP A 169 -17.41 -11.53 -0.63
CA ASP A 169 -17.13 -12.73 0.15
C ASP A 169 -15.87 -12.53 1.02
N TRP A 170 -14.82 -11.99 0.44
CA TRP A 170 -13.59 -11.70 1.17
C TRP A 170 -13.83 -10.65 2.27
N CYS A 171 -14.58 -9.59 2.01
CA CYS A 171 -14.93 -8.59 3.01
C CYS A 171 -15.70 -9.17 4.20
N ARG A 172 -16.47 -10.25 4.02
CA ARG A 172 -17.15 -10.98 5.10
C ARG A 172 -16.23 -11.90 5.89
N SER A 173 -15.05 -12.20 5.37
CA SER A 173 -14.08 -13.06 6.06
C SER A 173 -13.42 -12.35 7.26
N GLY A 174 -12.73 -13.12 8.09
CA GLY A 174 -12.04 -12.64 9.29
C GLY A 174 -10.67 -12.01 9.02
N HIS A 175 -10.51 -11.20 7.95
CA HIS A 175 -9.22 -10.60 7.58
C HIS A 175 -8.73 -9.51 8.55
N SER A 176 -7.42 -9.27 8.58
CA SER A 176 -6.81 -8.12 9.26
C SER A 176 -7.28 -6.79 8.64
N PRO A 177 -7.25 -5.66 9.38
CA PRO A 177 -7.60 -4.36 8.79
C PRO A 177 -6.82 -4.07 7.51
N ILE A 178 -7.49 -3.51 6.49
CA ILE A 178 -6.86 -3.15 5.22
C ILE A 178 -5.86 -2.02 5.46
N GLY A 179 -4.59 -2.26 5.16
CA GLY A 179 -3.50 -1.32 5.30
C GLY A 179 -2.98 -0.73 3.99
N PHE A 180 -3.14 -1.45 2.89
CA PHE A 180 -2.70 -1.02 1.57
C PHE A 180 -3.52 -1.70 0.48
N VAL A 181 -3.80 -0.98 -0.60
CA VAL A 181 -4.45 -1.54 -1.79
C VAL A 181 -3.74 -1.06 -3.06
N ALA A 182 -3.39 -2.00 -3.93
CA ALA A 182 -2.97 -1.73 -5.30
C ALA A 182 -4.14 -2.05 -6.25
N PHE A 183 -4.54 -1.07 -7.06
CA PHE A 183 -5.53 -1.20 -8.12
C PHE A 183 -4.81 -1.13 -9.48
N ASP A 184 -4.81 -2.24 -10.21
CA ASP A 184 -4.16 -2.44 -11.50
C ASP A 184 -5.17 -3.21 -12.39
N LEU A 185 -6.30 -2.54 -12.70
CA LEU A 185 -7.51 -3.16 -13.26
C LEU A 185 -7.89 -2.62 -14.64
N ASP A 186 -7.23 -1.55 -15.12
CA ASP A 186 -7.53 -0.84 -16.36
C ASP A 186 -8.97 -0.27 -16.43
N TYR A 187 -9.97 -1.12 -16.18
CA TYR A 187 -11.38 -0.79 -16.38
C TYR A 187 -12.03 -0.01 -15.23
N TYR A 188 -12.84 0.96 -15.57
CA TYR A 188 -13.73 1.66 -14.64
C TYR A 188 -14.64 0.69 -13.87
N SER A 189 -15.32 -0.21 -14.59
CA SER A 189 -16.30 -1.15 -14.00
C SER A 189 -15.66 -2.09 -12.98
N ALA A 190 -14.47 -2.61 -13.28
CA ALA A 190 -13.70 -3.45 -12.36
C ALA A 190 -13.19 -2.65 -11.15
N THR A 191 -12.76 -1.40 -11.36
CA THR A 191 -12.29 -0.52 -10.29
C THR A 191 -13.42 -0.15 -9.33
N VAL A 192 -14.61 0.18 -9.83
CA VAL A 192 -15.82 0.43 -9.01
C VAL A 192 -16.14 -0.81 -8.17
N ALA A 193 -16.12 -2.00 -8.77
CA ALA A 193 -16.36 -3.24 -8.03
C ALA A 193 -15.31 -3.47 -6.93
N ALA A 194 -14.03 -3.19 -7.20
CA ALA A 194 -12.95 -3.32 -6.23
C ALA A 194 -13.06 -2.32 -5.07
N PHE A 195 -13.64 -1.13 -5.30
CA PHE A 195 -13.80 -0.11 -4.24
C PHE A 195 -14.71 -0.57 -3.09
N GLN A 196 -15.49 -1.63 -3.26
CA GLN A 196 -16.25 -2.23 -2.15
C GLN A 196 -15.38 -2.60 -0.95
N VAL A 197 -14.07 -2.89 -1.12
CA VAL A 197 -13.14 -3.11 0.01
C VAL A 197 -12.99 -1.85 0.88
N LEU A 198 -13.23 -0.66 0.32
CA LEU A 198 -13.15 0.63 1.00
C LEU A 198 -14.50 1.05 1.63
N GLU A 199 -15.57 0.29 1.41
CA GLU A 199 -16.91 0.58 1.90
C GLU A 199 -17.27 -0.16 3.20
N GLY A 200 -16.48 -1.14 3.61
CA GLY A 200 -16.65 -1.90 4.84
C GLY A 200 -16.70 -1.05 6.12
N THR A 201 -16.87 -1.66 7.30
CA THR A 201 -16.82 -0.92 8.56
C THR A 201 -15.47 -0.26 8.75
N ALA A 202 -15.45 0.92 9.39
CA ALA A 202 -14.26 1.74 9.49
C ALA A 202 -13.08 1.00 10.16
N GLU A 203 -13.37 0.19 11.18
CA GLU A 203 -12.36 -0.57 11.94
C GLU A 203 -11.71 -1.71 11.14
N ARG A 204 -12.29 -2.04 9.98
CA ARG A 204 -11.75 -3.06 9.06
C ARG A 204 -10.65 -2.50 8.13
N MET A 205 -10.24 -1.28 8.33
CA MET A 205 -9.17 -0.62 7.58
C MET A 205 -8.41 0.37 8.45
N LEU A 206 -7.25 0.82 7.99
CA LEU A 206 -6.55 1.93 8.65
C LEU A 206 -7.37 3.24 8.50
N PRO A 207 -7.21 4.20 9.42
CA PRO A 207 -7.88 5.51 9.33
C PRO A 207 -7.59 6.24 8.01
N ARG A 208 -6.41 5.97 7.45
CA ARG A 208 -5.93 6.46 6.16
C ARG A 208 -5.24 5.28 5.46
N VAL A 209 -5.80 4.84 4.34
CA VAL A 209 -5.29 3.69 3.59
C VAL A 209 -4.52 4.18 2.38
N PRO A 210 -3.19 3.97 2.30
CA PRO A 210 -2.46 4.19 1.07
C PRO A 210 -2.99 3.29 -0.05
N CYS A 211 -3.18 3.89 -1.23
CA CYS A 211 -3.62 3.19 -2.44
C CYS A 211 -2.66 3.49 -3.59
N TYR A 212 -2.35 2.48 -4.38
CA TYR A 212 -1.66 2.61 -5.64
C TYR A 212 -2.64 2.38 -6.78
N PHE A 213 -2.61 3.25 -7.78
CA PHE A 213 -3.40 3.10 -9.00
C PHE A 213 -2.45 3.09 -10.21
N ASP A 214 -2.44 2.01 -10.99
CA ASP A 214 -1.54 1.92 -12.15
C ASP A 214 -2.03 2.82 -13.30
N ASP A 215 -3.32 2.85 -13.56
CA ASP A 215 -3.93 3.42 -14.75
C ASP A 215 -4.42 4.86 -14.54
N VAL A 216 -3.56 5.74 -14.01
CA VAL A 216 -3.93 7.13 -13.68
C VAL A 216 -3.28 8.18 -14.57
N PHE A 217 -2.44 7.79 -15.52
CA PHE A 217 -1.93 8.70 -16.55
C PHE A 217 -1.44 7.95 -17.77
N GLY A 218 -1.47 8.64 -18.88
CA GLY A 218 -1.21 8.14 -20.21
C GLY A 218 -2.31 8.57 -21.17
N TYR A 219 -2.12 8.29 -22.45
CA TYR A 219 -3.11 8.58 -23.45
C TYR A 219 -4.38 7.73 -23.23
N GLY A 220 -5.52 8.38 -23.09
CA GLY A 220 -6.82 7.73 -22.87
C GLY A 220 -7.30 7.71 -21.41
N TRP A 221 -6.43 7.97 -20.44
CA TRP A 221 -6.82 8.06 -19.03
C TRP A 221 -7.15 9.52 -18.67
N THR A 222 -8.44 9.79 -18.57
CA THR A 222 -8.98 11.12 -18.23
C THR A 222 -10.00 11.01 -17.11
N GLU A 223 -10.53 12.13 -16.63
CA GLU A 223 -11.55 12.18 -15.58
C GLU A 223 -12.84 11.44 -15.95
N PHE A 224 -13.01 11.05 -17.21
CA PHE A 224 -14.26 10.44 -17.73
C PHE A 224 -14.13 8.94 -18.00
N THR A 225 -12.95 8.36 -17.82
CA THR A 225 -12.68 6.95 -18.15
C THR A 225 -11.84 6.30 -17.05
N GLY A 226 -11.90 4.96 -16.98
CA GLY A 226 -11.05 4.13 -16.15
C GLY A 226 -11.08 4.53 -14.67
N VAL A 227 -9.92 4.49 -14.06
CA VAL A 227 -9.73 4.75 -12.62
C VAL A 227 -10.17 6.15 -12.19
N HIS A 228 -9.96 7.20 -13.01
CA HIS A 228 -10.34 8.55 -12.63
C HIS A 228 -11.85 8.70 -12.49
N ALA A 229 -12.61 8.17 -13.46
CA ALA A 229 -14.07 8.17 -13.38
C ALA A 229 -14.58 7.41 -12.14
N ALA A 230 -13.96 6.28 -11.81
CA ALA A 230 -14.30 5.51 -10.61
C ALA A 230 -13.99 6.28 -9.30
N ILE A 231 -12.85 6.96 -9.23
CA ILE A 231 -12.49 7.79 -8.06
C ILE A 231 -13.46 8.96 -7.90
N ASP A 232 -13.81 9.63 -8.98
CA ASP A 232 -14.74 10.78 -8.93
C ASP A 232 -16.14 10.34 -8.48
N GLU A 233 -16.65 9.22 -9.00
CA GLU A 233 -17.93 8.65 -8.58
C GLU A 233 -17.91 8.21 -7.11
N PHE A 234 -16.85 7.50 -6.67
CA PHE A 234 -16.67 7.14 -5.27
C PHE A 234 -16.66 8.37 -4.37
N ASN A 235 -15.91 9.40 -4.76
CA ASN A 235 -15.83 10.64 -4.01
C ASN A 235 -17.16 11.41 -3.97
N ALA A 236 -17.96 11.34 -5.02
CA ALA A 236 -19.28 11.96 -5.06
C ALA A 236 -20.28 11.24 -4.16
N SER A 237 -20.28 9.90 -4.16
CA SER A 237 -21.25 9.06 -3.45
C SER A 237 -20.96 8.86 -1.97
N HIS A 238 -19.71 9.00 -1.52
CA HIS A 238 -19.31 8.72 -0.15
C HIS A 238 -18.90 9.98 0.61
N PRO A 239 -19.78 10.57 1.46
CA PRO A 239 -19.48 11.83 2.16
C PRO A 239 -18.37 11.70 3.19
N ARG A 240 -18.20 10.52 3.80
CA ARG A 240 -17.23 10.24 4.88
C ARG A 240 -15.99 9.47 4.45
N ARG A 241 -15.88 9.11 3.16
CA ARG A 241 -14.74 8.43 2.58
C ARG A 241 -14.32 9.12 1.31
N LYS A 242 -13.03 9.39 1.19
CA LYS A 242 -12.50 10.16 0.06
C LYS A 242 -11.16 9.60 -0.37
N ILE A 243 -11.00 9.42 -1.65
CA ILE A 243 -9.73 9.04 -2.28
C ILE A 243 -9.10 10.31 -2.83
N GLY A 244 -7.89 10.62 -2.40
CA GLY A 244 -7.16 11.80 -2.82
C GLY A 244 -5.71 11.50 -3.16
N LYS A 245 -5.18 12.14 -4.21
CA LYS A 245 -3.79 11.97 -4.63
C LYS A 245 -2.83 12.52 -3.57
N ILE A 246 -1.79 11.74 -3.21
CA ILE A 246 -0.68 12.23 -2.39
C ILE A 246 0.16 13.18 -3.24
N ARG A 247 0.26 14.44 -2.80
CA ARG A 247 0.96 15.48 -3.56
C ARG A 247 2.35 15.72 -2.99
N GLY A 248 3.31 15.88 -3.87
CA GLY A 248 4.67 16.30 -3.50
C GLY A 248 5.55 15.20 -2.91
N LEU A 249 5.10 13.94 -2.87
CA LEU A 249 5.87 12.83 -2.31
C LEU A 249 7.27 12.71 -2.89
N ARG A 250 7.46 13.02 -4.18
CA ARG A 250 8.78 13.00 -4.83
C ARG A 250 9.85 13.85 -4.11
N PHE A 251 9.44 14.92 -3.44
CA PHE A 251 10.38 15.82 -2.74
C PHE A 251 10.86 15.24 -1.40
N GLU A 252 10.24 14.17 -0.92
CA GLU A 252 10.66 13.43 0.26
C GLU A 252 11.51 12.21 -0.06
N LEU A 253 11.68 11.91 -1.36
CA LEU A 253 12.41 10.75 -1.87
C LEU A 253 13.86 11.12 -2.22
N PRO A 254 14.76 10.12 -2.36
CA PRO A 254 16.09 10.36 -2.90
C PRO A 254 16.05 10.99 -4.31
N PRO A 255 16.97 11.91 -4.65
CA PRO A 255 16.93 12.65 -5.93
C PRO A 255 16.86 11.77 -7.18
N HIS A 256 17.44 10.58 -7.18
CA HIS A 256 17.40 9.65 -8.31
C HIS A 256 16.00 9.05 -8.55
N GLU A 257 15.09 9.15 -7.59
CA GLU A 257 13.70 8.72 -7.71
C GLU A 257 12.80 9.79 -8.35
N PHE A 258 13.23 11.06 -8.42
CA PHE A 258 12.39 12.18 -8.85
C PHE A 258 11.84 12.04 -10.26
N GLN A 259 12.53 11.31 -11.14
CA GLN A 259 12.12 11.09 -12.53
C GLN A 259 11.22 9.84 -12.68
N LEU A 260 11.08 9.03 -11.65
CA LEU A 260 10.25 7.85 -11.70
C LEU A 260 8.79 8.23 -11.46
N PRO A 261 7.83 7.70 -12.25
CA PRO A 261 6.45 8.14 -12.16
C PRO A 261 5.65 7.52 -11.00
N TRP A 262 6.19 6.52 -10.32
CA TRP A 262 5.43 5.73 -9.35
C TRP A 262 4.84 6.54 -8.19
N HIS A 263 5.54 7.59 -7.74
CA HIS A 263 5.05 8.46 -6.66
C HIS A 263 3.85 9.31 -7.07
N GLU A 264 3.62 9.51 -8.36
CA GLU A 264 2.45 10.19 -8.89
C GLU A 264 1.20 9.30 -8.95
N LYS A 265 1.38 7.99 -8.77
CA LYS A 265 0.34 6.95 -8.76
C LYS A 265 -0.14 6.59 -7.34
N LEU A 266 0.37 7.28 -6.30
CA LEU A 266 -0.02 7.05 -4.92
C LEU A 266 -1.11 8.02 -4.45
N TYR A 267 -2.13 7.43 -3.85
CA TYR A 267 -3.30 8.08 -3.29
C TYR A 267 -3.49 7.67 -1.83
N LEU A 268 -4.35 8.40 -1.14
CA LEU A 268 -4.73 8.12 0.23
C LEU A 268 -6.25 8.07 0.31
N THR A 269 -6.79 6.96 0.78
CA THR A 269 -8.21 6.87 1.13
C THR A 269 -8.39 7.33 2.57
N HIS A 270 -9.11 8.43 2.75
CA HIS A 270 -9.49 8.96 4.06
C HIS A 270 -10.77 8.28 4.54
N VAL A 271 -10.71 7.67 5.72
CA VAL A 271 -11.84 7.03 6.40
C VAL A 271 -12.28 7.97 7.54
N PHE A 272 -12.95 9.09 7.20
CA PHE A 272 -13.31 10.16 8.15
C PHE A 272 -14.26 9.71 9.27
N ASP A 273 -14.94 8.59 9.09
CA ASP A 273 -15.78 7.94 10.08
C ASP A 273 -15.02 6.94 10.97
N HIS A 274 -13.71 6.74 10.75
CA HIS A 274 -12.90 5.89 11.60
C HIS A 274 -12.76 6.48 13.00
N PRO A 275 -13.04 5.73 14.10
CA PRO A 275 -13.04 6.27 15.46
C PRO A 275 -11.67 6.82 15.88
N ARG A 276 -10.61 6.31 15.27
CA ARG A 276 -9.21 6.73 15.53
C ARG A 276 -8.65 7.67 14.45
N TYR A 277 -9.51 8.27 13.61
CA TYR A 277 -9.04 9.12 12.51
C TYR A 277 -8.19 10.32 12.96
N ALA A 278 -8.56 10.90 14.10
CA ALA A 278 -7.87 12.07 14.66
C ALA A 278 -6.65 11.72 15.52
N GLU A 279 -6.36 10.44 15.73
CA GLU A 279 -5.15 10.05 16.46
C GLU A 279 -3.90 10.41 15.65
N LEU A 280 -2.91 10.97 16.34
CA LEU A 280 -1.65 11.36 15.72
C LEU A 280 -0.86 10.09 15.34
N GLU A 281 -0.54 9.96 14.06
CA GLU A 281 0.37 8.92 13.56
C GLU A 281 1.83 9.19 13.94
N GLY A 282 2.14 10.45 14.21
CA GLY A 282 3.46 10.88 14.65
C GLY A 282 3.40 12.20 15.41
N ARG A 283 4.43 12.51 16.18
CA ARG A 283 4.60 13.85 16.76
C ARG A 283 5.51 14.67 15.87
N ILE A 284 5.11 15.91 15.65
CA ILE A 284 6.05 16.94 15.20
C ILE A 284 7.10 17.03 16.31
N ASP A 285 8.37 16.73 15.97
CA ASP A 285 9.48 16.78 16.91
C ASP A 285 9.60 18.20 17.48
N GLU A 286 9.90 18.31 18.76
CA GLU A 286 10.17 19.60 19.41
C GLU A 286 11.31 20.37 18.71
N ARG A 287 12.25 19.65 18.09
CA ARG A 287 13.31 20.24 17.26
C ARG A 287 12.75 20.91 16.01
N TYR A 288 11.77 20.28 15.34
CA TYR A 288 11.09 20.88 14.20
C TYR A 288 10.33 22.13 14.62
N LEU A 289 9.60 22.08 15.73
CA LEU A 289 8.91 23.24 16.29
C LEU A 289 9.88 24.34 16.71
N ALA A 290 11.03 23.97 17.30
CA ALA A 290 12.07 24.94 17.67
C ALA A 290 12.70 25.62 16.45
N ALA A 291 12.94 24.87 15.37
CA ALA A 291 13.47 25.41 14.12
C ALA A 291 12.51 26.38 13.41
N HIS A 292 11.20 26.29 13.69
CA HIS A 292 10.18 27.15 13.09
C HIS A 292 9.71 28.28 14.04
N ARG A 293 10.31 28.41 15.23
CA ARG A 293 10.12 29.60 16.07
C ARG A 293 10.93 30.76 15.50
N LEU A 294 10.33 31.95 15.51
CA LEU A 294 11.09 33.18 15.22
C LEU A 294 12.30 33.22 16.14
N ALA A 295 13.49 33.43 15.59
CA ALA A 295 14.65 33.70 16.37
C ALA A 295 14.39 34.97 17.22
N PRO A 296 14.74 34.98 18.50
CA PRO A 296 14.71 36.24 19.25
C PRO A 296 15.61 37.25 18.55
N GLU A 297 15.12 38.50 18.37
CA GLU A 297 15.89 39.63 17.85
C GLU A 297 17.15 39.92 18.69
#